data_310a0f68c0dcc4e8252b3dbce8e18966
#
_entry.id   310a0f68c0dcc4e8252b3dbce8e18966
#
_cell.length_a   1.000
_cell.length_b   1.000
_cell.length_c   1.000
_cell.angle_alpha   90.00
_cell.angle_beta   90.00
_cell.angle_gamma   90.00
#
_symmetry.space_group_name_H-M   'P 1'
#
loop_
_entity.id
_entity.type
_entity.pdbx_description
1 polymer ?
#
loop_
_entity_poly.entity_id
_entity_poly.type
_entity_poly.pdbx_seq_one_letter_code
_entity_poly.pdbx_strand_id
1 'polypeptide(L)'
;AEKNNGAYFNNHRIRVSNKNNLDDCLFSSDSNGLKSIFPKLNMRNSGCAALDLAYVGSGRLDGYFHNNINLWDIAAGMLIVKEAGGNTNDISVFQDEDINIRAASSNIYSKMMEKLNNF
;
A
#
# COMPACT_ATOMS: atom_id res chain seq x y z
N ALA A 1 -13.09 4.57 -6.53
CA ALA A 1 -13.28 3.16 -6.87
C ALA A 1 -14.55 2.61 -6.24
N GLU A 2 -15.16 1.68 -6.89
CA GLU A 2 -16.28 0.92 -6.38
C GLU A 2 -15.94 -0.56 -6.41
N LYS A 3 -16.43 -1.31 -5.41
CA LYS A 3 -16.18 -2.74 -5.33
C LYS A 3 -16.62 -3.45 -6.61
N ASN A 4 -15.72 -4.26 -7.19
CA ASN A 4 -15.93 -5.04 -8.42
C ASN A 4 -16.04 -4.23 -9.71
N ASN A 5 -15.81 -2.91 -9.65
CA ASN A 5 -15.95 -2.03 -10.82
C ASN A 5 -14.62 -1.40 -11.28
N GLY A 6 -13.51 -1.74 -10.63
CA GLY A 6 -12.20 -1.20 -10.94
C GLY A 6 -11.95 0.17 -10.31
N ALA A 7 -10.75 0.67 -10.49
CA ALA A 7 -10.33 1.98 -10.02
C ALA A 7 -10.02 2.89 -11.20
N TYR A 8 -10.40 4.17 -11.10
CA TYR A 8 -10.30 5.12 -12.21
C TYR A 8 -9.75 6.46 -11.72
N PHE A 9 -8.99 7.11 -12.58
CA PHE A 9 -8.55 8.49 -12.40
C PHE A 9 -8.86 9.25 -13.69
N ASN A 10 -9.67 10.31 -13.59
CA ASN A 10 -10.12 11.11 -14.75
C ASN A 10 -10.69 10.22 -15.87
N ASN A 11 -11.53 9.25 -15.49
CA ASN A 11 -12.17 8.28 -16.39
C ASN A 11 -11.20 7.29 -17.07
N HIS A 12 -9.93 7.27 -16.66
CA HIS A 12 -8.96 6.28 -17.10
C HIS A 12 -8.77 5.24 -16.02
N ARG A 13 -8.85 3.96 -16.39
CA ARG A 13 -8.62 2.88 -15.45
C ARG A 13 -7.18 2.88 -14.98
N ILE A 14 -6.97 2.84 -13.67
CA ILE A 14 -5.65 2.75 -13.07
C ILE A 14 -5.38 1.31 -12.63
N ARG A 15 -4.10 0.96 -12.60
CA ARG A 15 -3.64 -0.36 -12.14
C ARG A 15 -2.37 -0.21 -11.34
N VAL A 16 -2.15 -1.15 -10.41
CA VAL A 16 -0.90 -1.26 -9.68
C VAL A 16 0.26 -1.54 -10.63
N SER A 17 1.49 -1.30 -10.17
CA SER A 17 2.68 -1.59 -10.96
C SER A 17 2.81 -3.11 -11.21
N ASN A 18 3.58 -3.47 -12.22
CA ASN A 18 3.86 -4.87 -12.56
C ASN A 18 5.31 -5.28 -12.30
N LYS A 19 6.04 -4.49 -11.52
CA LYS A 19 7.41 -4.81 -11.14
C LYS A 19 7.48 -6.12 -10.35
N ASN A 20 8.58 -6.84 -10.49
CA ASN A 20 8.78 -8.14 -9.84
C ASN A 20 9.96 -8.16 -8.85
N ASN A 21 10.77 -7.11 -8.83
CA ASN A 21 11.99 -7.04 -8.01
C ASN A 21 11.89 -5.90 -7.02
N LEU A 22 12.09 -6.21 -5.73
CA LEU A 22 12.05 -5.18 -4.67
C LEU A 22 13.05 -4.06 -4.90
N ASP A 23 14.19 -4.34 -5.52
CA ASP A 23 15.23 -3.33 -5.75
C ASP A 23 14.77 -2.24 -6.72
N ASP A 24 13.79 -2.53 -7.57
CA ASP A 24 13.23 -1.59 -8.53
C ASP A 24 12.02 -0.83 -7.99
N CYS A 25 11.62 -1.10 -6.75
CA CYS A 25 10.38 -0.60 -6.19
C CYS A 25 10.57 0.64 -5.35
N LEU A 26 9.51 1.43 -5.27
CA LEU A 26 9.42 2.61 -4.42
C LEU A 26 8.32 2.37 -3.38
N PHE A 27 8.68 2.52 -2.11
CA PHE A 27 7.77 2.31 -0.98
C PHE A 27 7.53 3.61 -0.22
N SER A 28 6.44 3.65 0.51
CA SER A 28 6.16 4.74 1.45
C SER A 28 5.78 4.19 2.81
N SER A 29 6.19 4.88 3.85
CA SER A 29 5.81 4.58 5.23
C SER A 29 6.01 5.81 6.10
N ASP A 30 5.08 6.03 7.01
CA ASP A 30 5.21 7.09 8.04
C ASP A 30 5.76 6.55 9.36
N SER A 31 5.96 5.22 9.45
CA SER A 31 6.48 4.57 10.65
C SER A 31 7.99 4.51 10.61
N ASN A 32 8.65 5.35 11.41
CA ASN A 32 10.12 5.44 11.42
C ASN A 32 10.80 4.09 11.67
N GLY A 33 10.26 3.28 12.58
CA GLY A 33 10.81 1.97 12.89
C GLY A 33 10.74 1.00 11.71
N LEU A 34 9.72 1.12 10.87
CA LEU A 34 9.57 0.28 9.69
C LEU A 34 10.49 0.71 8.56
N LYS A 35 10.80 2.00 8.45
CA LYS A 35 11.70 2.49 7.40
C LYS A 35 13.09 1.89 7.51
N SER A 36 13.56 1.62 8.72
CA SER A 36 14.89 1.03 8.95
C SER A 36 14.99 -0.42 8.48
N ILE A 37 13.85 -1.10 8.24
CA ILE A 37 13.81 -2.47 7.74
C ILE A 37 14.28 -2.53 6.29
N PHE A 38 14.15 -1.42 5.55
CA PHE A 38 14.51 -1.35 4.14
C PHE A 38 15.62 -0.32 3.89
N PRO A 39 16.80 -0.45 4.52
CA PRO A 39 17.83 0.59 4.44
C PRO A 39 18.39 0.79 3.03
N LYS A 40 18.24 -0.20 2.15
CA LYS A 40 18.77 -0.14 0.77
C LYS A 40 17.68 0.12 -0.25
N LEU A 41 16.42 0.23 0.16
CA LEU A 41 15.31 0.45 -0.76
C LEU A 41 14.92 1.92 -0.80
N ASN A 42 14.36 2.32 -1.93
CA ASN A 42 13.85 3.67 -2.11
C ASN A 42 12.57 3.86 -1.29
N MET A 43 12.62 4.80 -0.37
CA MET A 43 11.50 5.11 0.52
C MET A 43 11.05 6.54 0.33
N ARG A 44 9.76 6.75 0.49
CA ARG A 44 9.13 8.07 0.48
C ARG A 44 8.24 8.22 1.71
N ASN A 45 7.86 9.44 2.01
CA ASN A 45 6.93 9.75 3.08
C ASN A 45 6.16 11.01 2.69
N SER A 46 4.91 10.85 2.25
CA SER A 46 4.06 11.99 1.92
C SER A 46 3.39 12.60 3.15
N GLY A 47 3.35 11.85 4.26
CA GLY A 47 2.59 12.22 5.43
C GLY A 47 1.08 12.03 5.28
N CYS A 48 0.62 11.38 4.20
CA CYS A 48 -0.79 11.17 3.91
C CYS A 48 -1.04 9.75 3.43
N ALA A 49 -1.64 8.92 4.29
CA ALA A 49 -1.91 7.52 3.98
C ALA A 49 -2.83 7.36 2.77
N ALA A 50 -3.90 8.17 2.69
CA ALA A 50 -4.84 8.11 1.59
C ALA A 50 -4.16 8.38 0.24
N LEU A 51 -3.27 9.37 0.20
CA LEU A 51 -2.52 9.71 -1.00
C LEU A 51 -1.55 8.58 -1.38
N ASP A 52 -0.82 8.04 -0.41
CA ASP A 52 0.12 6.96 -0.66
C ASP A 52 -0.58 5.69 -1.18
N LEU A 53 -1.74 5.36 -0.63
CA LEU A 53 -2.53 4.22 -1.12
C LEU A 53 -3.02 4.46 -2.55
N ALA A 54 -3.47 5.68 -2.85
CA ALA A 54 -3.86 6.03 -4.22
C ALA A 54 -2.68 5.91 -5.19
N TYR A 55 -1.49 6.29 -4.77
CA TYR A 55 -0.27 6.13 -5.58
C TYR A 55 0.10 4.66 -5.79
N VAL A 56 -0.11 3.79 -4.80
CA VAL A 56 0.06 2.35 -5.00
C VAL A 56 -0.95 1.86 -6.05
N GLY A 57 -2.20 2.27 -5.94
CA GLY A 57 -3.25 1.88 -6.88
C GLY A 57 -3.00 2.36 -8.31
N SER A 58 -2.30 3.48 -8.48
CA SER A 58 -2.00 4.03 -9.81
C SER A 58 -0.63 3.60 -10.36
N GLY A 59 0.12 2.80 -9.61
CA GLY A 59 1.43 2.33 -10.03
C GLY A 59 2.58 3.32 -9.82
N ARG A 60 2.33 4.44 -9.16
CA ARG A 60 3.36 5.45 -8.85
C ARG A 60 4.21 5.05 -7.65
N LEU A 61 3.64 4.31 -6.72
CA LEU A 61 4.33 3.61 -5.65
C LEU A 61 4.09 2.12 -5.82
N ASP A 62 5.00 1.31 -5.32
CA ASP A 62 4.89 -0.15 -5.40
C ASP A 62 4.34 -0.75 -4.11
N GLY A 63 4.50 -0.08 -2.99
CA GLY A 63 3.95 -0.52 -1.73
C GLY A 63 3.87 0.59 -0.69
N TYR A 64 3.01 0.37 0.29
CA TYR A 64 2.82 1.25 1.44
C TYR A 64 2.62 0.40 2.69
N PHE A 65 3.26 0.77 3.78
CA PHE A 65 3.08 0.11 5.06
C PHE A 65 3.18 1.13 6.20
N HIS A 66 2.34 0.95 7.20
CA HIS A 66 2.29 1.85 8.34
C HIS A 66 1.64 1.13 9.52
N ASN A 67 2.13 1.38 10.73
CA ASN A 67 1.56 0.84 11.96
C ASN A 67 0.73 1.89 12.68
N ASN A 68 -0.25 1.43 13.44
CA ASN A 68 -1.04 2.27 14.34
C ASN A 68 -1.80 3.38 13.61
N ILE A 69 -2.53 3.01 12.57
CA ILE A 69 -3.32 3.95 11.77
C ILE A 69 -4.81 3.70 12.01
N ASN A 70 -5.63 4.71 11.76
CA ASN A 70 -7.09 4.62 11.91
C ASN A 70 -7.74 4.17 10.61
N LEU A 71 -8.84 3.44 10.70
CA LEU A 71 -9.57 2.94 9.55
C LEU A 71 -9.99 4.07 8.59
N TRP A 72 -10.39 5.22 9.12
CA TRP A 72 -10.81 6.37 8.32
C TRP A 72 -9.75 6.84 7.32
N ASP A 73 -8.48 6.69 7.68
CA ASP A 73 -7.37 7.17 6.86
C ASP A 73 -7.03 6.23 5.72
N ILE A 74 -7.54 4.98 5.75
CA ILE A 74 -7.10 3.94 4.81
C ILE A 74 -8.23 3.24 4.07
N ALA A 75 -9.48 3.34 4.52
CA ALA A 75 -10.58 2.54 3.96
C ALA A 75 -10.77 2.74 2.46
N ALA A 76 -10.85 3.99 2.02
CA ALA A 76 -11.02 4.29 0.60
C ALA A 76 -9.79 3.91 -0.21
N GLY A 77 -8.59 4.16 0.33
CA GLY A 77 -7.33 3.82 -0.32
C GLY A 77 -7.14 2.32 -0.50
N MET A 78 -7.54 1.52 0.49
CA MET A 78 -7.49 0.06 0.39
C MET A 78 -8.37 -0.45 -0.75
N LEU A 79 -9.56 0.12 -0.89
CA LEU A 79 -10.45 -0.25 -1.99
C LEU A 79 -9.81 0.09 -3.34
N ILE A 80 -9.19 1.27 -3.46
CA ILE A 80 -8.49 1.67 -4.69
C ILE A 80 -7.40 0.64 -5.04
N VAL A 81 -6.58 0.26 -4.07
CA VAL A 81 -5.50 -0.71 -4.30
C VAL A 81 -6.06 -2.05 -4.76
N LYS A 82 -7.09 -2.55 -4.10
CA LYS A 82 -7.70 -3.84 -4.46
C LYS A 82 -8.32 -3.80 -5.84
N GLU A 83 -9.06 -2.74 -6.17
CA GLU A 83 -9.71 -2.61 -7.47
C GLU A 83 -8.73 -2.34 -8.60
N ALA A 84 -7.53 -1.86 -8.29
CA ALA A 84 -6.45 -1.67 -9.26
C ALA A 84 -5.58 -2.93 -9.42
N GLY A 85 -5.92 -4.02 -8.75
CA GLY A 85 -5.25 -5.31 -8.88
C GLY A 85 -4.16 -5.57 -7.85
N GLY A 86 -4.02 -4.72 -6.84
CA GLY A 86 -3.07 -4.92 -5.75
C GLY A 86 -3.64 -5.74 -4.60
N ASN A 87 -2.81 -5.95 -3.58
CA ASN A 87 -3.17 -6.67 -2.37
C ASN A 87 -3.03 -5.77 -1.15
N THR A 88 -3.91 -6.02 -0.17
CA THR A 88 -3.82 -5.43 1.16
C THR A 88 -3.98 -6.55 2.19
N ASN A 89 -3.47 -6.32 3.41
CA ASN A 89 -3.72 -7.26 4.49
C ASN A 89 -5.18 -7.20 4.95
N ASP A 90 -5.64 -8.28 5.55
CA ASP A 90 -7.00 -8.35 6.09
C ASP A 90 -7.10 -7.52 7.37
N ILE A 91 -8.16 -6.72 7.45
CA ILE A 91 -8.44 -5.89 8.61
C ILE A 91 -9.83 -6.24 9.13
N SER A 92 -9.92 -6.48 10.44
CA SER A 92 -11.20 -6.79 11.07
C SER A 92 -12.19 -5.64 10.89
N VAL A 93 -13.42 -5.94 10.51
CA VAL A 93 -14.50 -4.96 10.38
C VAL A 93 -14.85 -4.29 11.72
N PHE A 94 -14.40 -4.87 12.83
CA PHE A 94 -14.64 -4.34 14.16
C PHE A 94 -13.46 -3.49 14.68
N GLN A 95 -12.39 -3.38 13.92
CA GLN A 95 -11.20 -2.64 14.31
C GLN A 95 -11.22 -1.26 13.65
N ASP A 96 -11.26 -0.19 14.45
CA ASP A 96 -11.32 1.17 13.97
C ASP A 96 -9.97 1.91 14.07
N GLU A 97 -9.12 1.49 14.99
CA GLU A 97 -7.83 2.15 15.26
C GLU A 97 -6.74 1.10 15.53
N ASP A 98 -5.51 1.58 15.64
CA ASP A 98 -4.33 0.73 15.88
C ASP A 98 -4.14 -0.34 14.79
N ILE A 99 -4.52 0.00 13.56
CA ILE A 99 -4.42 -0.90 12.42
C ILE A 99 -3.02 -0.84 11.84
N ASN A 100 -2.48 -2.01 11.48
CA ASN A 100 -1.22 -2.12 10.75
C ASN A 100 -1.56 -2.38 9.29
N ILE A 101 -1.46 -1.34 8.45
CA ILE A 101 -1.79 -1.46 7.03
C ILE A 101 -0.57 -1.96 6.23
N ARG A 102 -0.83 -2.87 5.30
CA ARG A 102 0.15 -3.38 4.35
C ARG A 102 -0.52 -3.42 2.98
N ALA A 103 0.02 -2.69 2.03
CA ALA A 103 -0.55 -2.63 0.68
C ALA A 103 0.57 -2.62 -0.35
N ALA A 104 0.39 -3.33 -1.45
CA ALA A 104 1.39 -3.37 -2.51
C ALA A 104 0.77 -3.89 -3.80
N SER A 105 1.51 -3.70 -4.91
CA SER A 105 1.19 -4.39 -6.15
C SER A 105 1.22 -5.90 -5.93
N SER A 106 0.43 -6.65 -6.70
CA SER A 106 0.25 -8.09 -6.49
C SER A 106 1.57 -8.86 -6.59
N ASN A 107 2.48 -8.46 -7.49
CA ASN A 107 3.76 -9.14 -7.67
C ASN A 107 4.74 -8.90 -6.51
N ILE A 108 4.56 -7.82 -5.77
CA ILE A 108 5.50 -7.38 -4.74
C ILE A 108 5.00 -7.67 -3.32
N TYR A 109 3.69 -7.84 -3.16
CA TYR A 109 3.09 -7.97 -1.82
C TYR A 109 3.73 -9.05 -0.96
N SER A 110 3.88 -10.27 -1.48
CA SER A 110 4.48 -11.37 -0.72
C SER A 110 5.92 -11.09 -0.33
N LYS A 111 6.69 -10.49 -1.24
CA LYS A 111 8.10 -10.14 -1.00
C LYS A 111 8.22 -9.05 0.06
N MET A 112 7.33 -8.06 0.01
CA MET A 112 7.28 -7.00 1.02
C MET A 112 6.91 -7.57 2.39
N MET A 113 5.91 -8.44 2.47
CA MET A 113 5.48 -9.07 3.71
C MET A 113 6.57 -9.94 4.32
N GLU A 114 7.31 -10.66 3.49
CA GLU A 114 8.44 -11.47 3.95
C GLU A 114 9.50 -10.61 4.63
N LYS A 115 9.84 -9.47 4.02
CA LYS A 115 10.78 -8.52 4.61
C LYS A 115 10.29 -7.98 5.94
N LEU A 116 9.02 -7.59 6.02
CA LEU A 116 8.43 -7.04 7.25
C LEU A 116 8.32 -8.08 8.37
N ASN A 117 8.08 -9.33 8.03
CA ASN A 117 7.94 -10.41 9.02
C ASN A 117 9.28 -10.93 9.55
N ASN A 118 10.39 -10.64 8.87
CA ASN A 118 11.75 -11.04 9.31
C ASN A 118 12.33 -10.08 10.35
N PHE A 119 11.52 -9.15 10.82
CA PHE A 119 11.82 -8.23 11.89
C PHE A 119 10.75 -8.33 13.00
#